data_a305fdeff256ef30acb9a021e6dc26d2
#
_entry.id   a305fdeff256ef30acb9a021e6dc26d2
#
_cell.length_a   1.000
_cell.length_b   1.000
_cell.length_c   1.000
_cell.angle_alpha   90.00
_cell.angle_beta   90.00
_cell.angle_gamma   90.00
#
_symmetry.space_group_name_H-M   'P 1'
#
loop_
_entity.id
_entity.type
_entity.pdbx_description
1 polymer ?
#
loop_
_entity_poly.entity_id
_entity_poly.type
_entity_poly.pdbx_seq_one_letter_code
_entity_poly.pdbx_strand_id
1 'polypeptide(L)'
;MLARSLIGVAASLLIATSAASAADGAAVYGAQCAKCHGDTGKADTSIGKAMKVAPLAGDANVQKMSESEVVTRIKGNEKHPPTVKGLSDDDINAVAGYVKQLAGK
;
A
#
# COMPACT_ATOMS: atom_id res chain seq x y z
N MET A 1 -13.32 55.59 34.29
CA MET A 1 -13.93 54.34 33.81
C MET A 1 -12.97 53.65 32.85
N LEU A 2 -12.30 52.65 33.32
CA LEU A 2 -11.31 51.93 32.55
C LEU A 2 -11.98 50.72 31.95
N ALA A 3 -12.23 50.74 30.64
CA ALA A 3 -12.62 49.55 29.91
C ALA A 3 -11.39 48.68 29.73
N ARG A 4 -11.30 47.63 30.52
CA ARG A 4 -10.29 46.62 30.30
C ARG A 4 -10.75 45.69 29.22
N SER A 5 -10.22 45.90 28.04
CA SER A 5 -10.33 44.92 26.97
C SER A 5 -9.51 43.71 27.37
N LEU A 6 -10.16 42.66 27.76
CA LEU A 6 -9.54 41.35 27.86
C LEU A 6 -9.38 40.82 26.45
N ILE A 7 -8.20 40.99 25.93
CA ILE A 7 -7.80 40.30 24.69
C ILE A 7 -7.61 38.84 25.09
N GLY A 8 -8.63 38.05 24.84
CA GLY A 8 -8.49 36.61 24.92
C GLY A 8 -7.55 36.15 23.81
N VAL A 9 -6.34 35.80 24.17
CA VAL A 9 -5.45 35.10 23.26
C VAL A 9 -6.03 33.70 23.12
N ALA A 10 -6.77 33.49 22.06
CA ALA A 10 -7.11 32.15 21.63
C ALA A 10 -5.80 31.51 21.16
N ALA A 11 -5.17 30.75 22.02
CA ALA A 11 -4.10 29.86 21.58
C ALA A 11 -4.73 28.81 20.66
N SER A 12 -4.64 29.04 19.38
CA SER A 12 -4.94 27.99 18.40
C SER A 12 -3.91 26.89 18.64
N LEU A 13 -4.29 25.88 19.38
CA LEU A 13 -3.53 24.65 19.45
C LEU A 13 -3.62 24.01 18.07
N LEU A 14 -2.67 24.30 17.22
CA LEU A 14 -2.40 23.48 16.04
C LEU A 14 -1.89 22.15 16.56
N ILE A 15 -2.83 21.25 16.83
CA ILE A 15 -2.48 19.85 16.94
C ILE A 15 -2.06 19.46 15.52
N ALA A 16 -0.77 19.53 15.26
CA ALA A 16 -0.22 18.76 14.18
C ALA A 16 -0.47 17.30 14.56
N THR A 17 -1.64 16.78 14.20
CA THR A 17 -1.76 15.35 14.06
C THR A 17 -0.77 14.99 12.97
N SER A 18 0.45 14.61 13.36
CA SER A 18 1.18 13.69 12.54
C SER A 18 0.26 12.48 12.48
N ALA A 19 -0.61 12.45 11.49
CA ALA A 19 -1.20 11.23 11.07
C ALA A 19 -0.03 10.28 10.93
N ALA A 20 0.05 9.26 11.81
CA ALA A 20 0.89 8.13 11.52
C ALA A 20 0.59 7.83 10.07
N SER A 21 1.57 8.08 9.19
CA SER A 21 1.37 7.96 7.76
C SER A 21 0.84 6.55 7.53
N ALA A 22 -0.44 6.44 7.19
CA ALA A 22 -0.98 5.20 6.71
C ALA A 22 -0.01 4.73 5.63
N ALA A 23 0.46 3.51 5.75
CA ALA A 23 1.38 2.96 4.78
C ALA A 23 0.81 3.19 3.38
N ASP A 24 1.61 3.75 2.50
CA ASP A 24 1.23 4.01 1.11
C ASP A 24 1.40 2.72 0.30
N GLY A 25 0.29 2.09 -0.06
CA GLY A 25 0.29 0.86 -0.82
C GLY A 25 0.99 0.97 -2.17
N ALA A 26 0.86 2.11 -2.84
CA ALA A 26 1.55 2.36 -4.10
C ALA A 26 3.07 2.45 -3.91
N ALA A 27 3.53 3.10 -2.85
CA ALA A 27 4.96 3.20 -2.53
C ALA A 27 5.56 1.85 -2.15
N VAL A 28 4.86 1.06 -1.34
CA VAL A 28 5.29 -0.30 -0.97
C VAL A 28 5.35 -1.19 -2.22
N TYR A 29 4.35 -1.12 -3.07
CA TYR A 29 4.32 -1.86 -4.32
C TYR A 29 5.51 -1.50 -5.22
N GLY A 30 5.77 -0.23 -5.41
CA GLY A 30 6.89 0.25 -6.22
C GLY A 30 8.24 -0.25 -5.72
N ALA A 31 8.43 -0.28 -4.40
CA ALA A 31 9.69 -0.71 -3.78
C ALA A 31 9.86 -2.24 -3.75
N GLN A 32 8.78 -3.00 -3.55
CA GLN A 32 8.87 -4.43 -3.21
C GLN A 32 8.26 -5.37 -4.26
N CYS A 33 7.39 -4.89 -5.12
CA CYS A 33 6.59 -5.76 -6.00
C CYS A 33 6.83 -5.49 -7.48
N ALA A 34 7.06 -4.25 -7.85
CA ALA A 34 7.10 -3.81 -9.25
C ALA A 34 8.22 -4.45 -10.07
N LYS A 35 9.32 -4.88 -9.46
CA LYS A 35 10.42 -5.56 -10.17
C LYS A 35 9.94 -6.79 -10.95
N CYS A 36 9.00 -7.53 -10.37
CA CYS A 36 8.46 -8.74 -10.99
C CYS A 36 7.08 -8.49 -11.59
N HIS A 37 6.22 -7.79 -10.84
CA HIS A 37 4.83 -7.60 -11.25
C HIS A 37 4.61 -6.44 -12.23
N GLY A 38 5.62 -5.57 -12.42
CA GLY A 38 5.53 -4.38 -13.26
C GLY A 38 4.82 -3.22 -12.55
N ASP A 39 5.08 -2.00 -12.98
CA ASP A 39 4.51 -0.78 -12.39
C ASP A 39 2.98 -0.74 -12.48
N THR A 40 2.42 -1.34 -13.51
CA THR A 40 0.97 -1.41 -13.75
C THR A 40 0.37 -2.79 -13.46
N GLY A 41 1.15 -3.71 -12.90
CA GLY A 41 0.71 -5.06 -12.61
C GLY A 41 0.64 -5.99 -13.82
N LYS A 42 1.24 -5.64 -14.93
CA LYS A 42 1.22 -6.44 -16.18
C LYS A 42 2.30 -7.51 -16.26
N ALA A 43 3.17 -7.59 -15.25
CA ALA A 43 4.30 -8.51 -15.22
C ALA A 43 5.21 -8.43 -16.48
N ASP A 44 5.33 -7.24 -17.04
CA ASP A 44 6.04 -6.95 -18.29
C ASP A 44 7.51 -6.56 -18.09
N THR A 45 8.07 -6.81 -16.91
CA THR A 45 9.49 -6.63 -16.62
C THR A 45 10.30 -7.83 -17.09
N SER A 46 11.60 -7.65 -17.28
CA SER A 46 12.50 -8.76 -17.63
C SER A 46 12.46 -9.87 -16.59
N ILE A 47 12.45 -9.53 -15.30
CA ILE A 47 12.37 -10.50 -14.20
C ILE A 47 11.01 -11.19 -14.20
N GLY A 48 9.92 -10.42 -14.35
CA GLY A 48 8.57 -10.97 -14.40
C GLY A 48 8.38 -12.00 -15.52
N LYS A 49 8.93 -11.71 -16.68
CA LYS A 49 8.89 -12.63 -17.83
C LYS A 49 9.75 -13.88 -17.58
N ALA A 50 10.95 -13.70 -17.04
CA ALA A 50 11.85 -14.82 -16.76
C ALA A 50 11.27 -15.77 -15.71
N MET A 51 10.59 -15.24 -14.69
CA MET A 51 9.96 -16.01 -13.64
C MET A 51 8.53 -16.45 -13.97
N LYS A 52 8.02 -16.11 -15.13
CA LYS A 52 6.65 -16.42 -15.58
C LYS A 52 5.59 -15.93 -14.60
N VAL A 53 5.75 -14.70 -14.11
CA VAL A 53 4.80 -14.06 -13.21
C VAL A 53 3.52 -13.75 -13.97
N ALA A 54 2.38 -14.16 -13.42
CA ALA A 54 1.09 -13.85 -14.01
C ALA A 54 0.73 -12.37 -13.78
N PRO A 55 0.09 -11.70 -14.76
CA PRO A 55 -0.36 -10.34 -14.59
C PRO A 55 -1.38 -10.20 -13.45
N LEU A 56 -1.23 -9.17 -12.62
CA LEU A 56 -2.22 -8.77 -11.63
C LEU A 56 -3.31 -7.89 -12.24
N ALA A 57 -2.92 -7.06 -13.22
CA ALA A 57 -3.86 -6.19 -13.91
C ALA A 57 -4.95 -7.01 -14.59
N GLY A 58 -6.20 -6.69 -14.31
CA GLY A 58 -7.34 -7.39 -14.88
C GLY A 58 -7.60 -8.79 -14.32
N ASP A 59 -6.89 -9.22 -13.27
CA ASP A 59 -7.05 -10.56 -12.69
C ASP A 59 -8.38 -10.68 -11.94
N ALA A 60 -9.31 -11.44 -12.51
CA ALA A 60 -10.65 -11.64 -11.94
C ALA A 60 -10.62 -12.36 -10.59
N ASN A 61 -9.66 -13.23 -10.36
CA ASN A 61 -9.52 -13.94 -9.08
C ASN A 61 -9.11 -12.97 -7.97
N VAL A 62 -8.14 -12.12 -8.23
CA VAL A 62 -7.71 -11.10 -7.28
C VAL A 62 -8.83 -10.10 -6.99
N GLN A 63 -9.61 -9.72 -7.99
CA GLN A 63 -10.76 -8.83 -7.81
C GLN A 63 -11.78 -9.40 -6.81
N LYS A 64 -11.97 -10.71 -6.80
CA LYS A 64 -12.91 -11.41 -5.93
C LYS A 64 -12.40 -11.65 -4.52
N MET A 65 -11.08 -11.59 -4.31
CA MET A 65 -10.47 -11.80 -3.00
C MET A 65 -10.74 -10.61 -2.08
N SER A 66 -10.91 -10.89 -0.79
CA SER A 66 -10.78 -9.86 0.24
C SER A 66 -9.33 -9.40 0.36
N GLU A 67 -9.09 -8.21 0.92
CA GLU A 67 -7.72 -7.78 1.21
C GLU A 67 -6.98 -8.77 2.09
N SER A 68 -7.65 -9.36 3.07
CA SER A 68 -7.11 -10.41 3.95
C SER A 68 -6.64 -11.63 3.15
N GLU A 69 -7.41 -12.07 2.17
CA GLU A 69 -7.03 -13.19 1.30
C GLU A 69 -5.82 -12.84 0.42
N VAL A 70 -5.76 -11.62 -0.08
CA VAL A 70 -4.60 -11.14 -0.83
C VAL A 70 -3.35 -11.14 0.05
N VAL A 71 -3.45 -10.66 1.29
CA VAL A 71 -2.35 -10.71 2.27
C VAL A 71 -1.86 -12.14 2.48
N THR A 72 -2.78 -13.08 2.68
CA THR A 72 -2.45 -14.50 2.87
C THR A 72 -1.72 -15.06 1.66
N ARG A 73 -2.16 -14.71 0.46
CA ARG A 73 -1.51 -15.13 -0.79
C ARG A 73 -0.11 -14.55 -0.94
N ILE A 74 0.08 -13.29 -0.62
CA ILE A 74 1.39 -12.64 -0.67
C ILE A 74 2.37 -13.32 0.28
N LYS A 75 1.96 -13.55 1.52
CA LYS A 75 2.80 -14.19 2.54
C LYS A 75 3.06 -15.66 2.27
N GLY A 76 2.09 -16.35 1.71
CA GLY A 76 2.16 -17.79 1.48
C GLY A 76 2.87 -18.22 0.20
N ASN A 77 3.18 -17.29 -0.71
CA ASN A 77 3.83 -17.64 -1.96
C ASN A 77 5.34 -17.85 -1.75
N GLU A 78 5.79 -19.07 -1.97
CA GLU A 78 7.19 -19.46 -1.80
C GLU A 78 8.16 -18.70 -2.72
N LYS A 79 7.66 -18.21 -3.84
CA LYS A 79 8.46 -17.43 -4.81
C LYS A 79 8.70 -15.99 -4.36
N HIS A 80 7.94 -15.50 -3.39
CA HIS A 80 8.17 -14.18 -2.85
C HIS A 80 9.42 -14.16 -1.98
N PRO A 81 10.30 -13.14 -2.15
CA PRO A 81 11.51 -13.05 -1.37
C PRO A 81 11.23 -12.71 0.11
N PRO A 82 12.18 -12.98 1.02
CA PRO A 82 12.01 -12.66 2.44
C PRO A 82 11.67 -11.20 2.72
N THR A 83 12.13 -10.27 1.90
CA THR A 83 11.83 -8.83 2.01
C THR A 83 10.33 -8.53 1.84
N VAL A 84 9.63 -9.30 1.03
CA VAL A 84 8.18 -9.20 0.86
C VAL A 84 7.45 -9.87 2.02
N LYS A 85 7.86 -11.07 2.37
CA LYS A 85 7.25 -11.83 3.48
C LYS A 85 7.44 -11.15 4.84
N GLY A 86 8.52 -10.39 5.00
CA GLY A 86 8.86 -9.66 6.21
C GLY A 86 8.29 -8.26 6.31
N LEU A 87 7.43 -7.84 5.39
CA LEU A 87 6.75 -6.54 5.47
C LEU A 87 5.91 -6.44 6.75
N SER A 88 5.85 -5.24 7.33
CA SER A 88 4.97 -4.97 8.46
C SER A 88 3.50 -5.22 8.09
N ASP A 89 2.67 -5.47 9.08
CA ASP A 89 1.23 -5.66 8.87
C ASP A 89 0.59 -4.44 8.18
N ASP A 90 1.00 -3.23 8.56
CA ASP A 90 0.52 -2.00 7.92
C ASP A 90 0.91 -1.94 6.45
N ASP A 91 2.16 -2.23 6.13
CA ASP A 91 2.66 -2.20 4.76
C ASP A 91 2.01 -3.28 3.90
N ILE A 92 1.87 -4.49 4.43
CA ILE A 92 1.29 -5.59 3.65
C ILE A 92 -0.22 -5.40 3.43
N ASN A 93 -0.94 -4.86 4.41
CA ASN A 93 -2.34 -4.52 4.26
C ASN A 93 -2.54 -3.40 3.23
N ALA A 94 -1.70 -2.36 3.28
CA ALA A 94 -1.75 -1.27 2.33
C ALA A 94 -1.47 -1.75 0.89
N VAL A 95 -0.45 -2.59 0.71
CA VAL A 95 -0.13 -3.11 -0.62
C VAL A 95 -1.18 -4.08 -1.13
N ALA A 96 -1.83 -4.84 -0.27
CA ALA A 96 -2.94 -5.71 -0.67
C ALA A 96 -4.10 -4.90 -1.27
N GLY A 97 -4.45 -3.77 -0.67
CA GLY A 97 -5.45 -2.85 -1.22
C GLY A 97 -5.03 -2.29 -2.58
N TYR A 98 -3.77 -1.94 -2.74
CA TYR A 98 -3.24 -1.46 -4.01
C TYR A 98 -3.24 -2.54 -5.11
N VAL A 99 -2.89 -3.77 -4.76
CA VAL A 99 -2.96 -4.93 -5.68
C VAL A 99 -4.38 -5.14 -6.18
N LYS A 100 -5.38 -5.01 -5.33
CA LYS A 100 -6.79 -5.07 -5.74
C LYS A 100 -7.18 -3.94 -6.70
N GLN A 101 -6.65 -2.73 -6.50
CA GLN A 101 -6.86 -1.64 -7.45
C GLN A 101 -6.26 -1.96 -8.82
N LEU A 102 -5.06 -2.50 -8.85
CA LEU A 102 -4.41 -2.93 -10.11
C LEU A 102 -5.23 -4.03 -10.80
N ALA A 103 -5.75 -4.98 -10.04
CA ALA A 103 -6.56 -6.06 -10.58
C ALA A 103 -7.87 -5.56 -11.20
N GLY A 104 -8.39 -4.44 -10.73
CA GLY A 104 -9.61 -3.80 -11.27
C GLY A 104 -9.40 -3.03 -12.56
N LYS A 105 -8.19 -2.90 -13.01
CA LYS A 105 -7.82 -2.19 -14.24
C LYS A 105 -7.55 -3.22 -15.33
#